data_c80fe9c6eb2cbf95fb5acca8557ba142
#
_entry.id   c80fe9c6eb2cbf95fb5acca8557ba142
#
_cell.length_a   1.000
_cell.length_b   1.000
_cell.length_c   1.000
_cell.angle_alpha   90.00
_cell.angle_beta   90.00
_cell.angle_gamma   90.00
#
_symmetry.space_group_name_H-M   'P 1'
#
loop_
_entity.id
_entity.type
_entity.pdbx_description
1 polymer ?
#
loop_
_entity_poly.entity_id
_entity_poly.type
_entity_poly.pdbx_seq_one_letter_code
_entity_poly.pdbx_strand_id
1 'polypeptide(L)'
;MSATTSPQDLAAHALTFLQGEGQATVERERSLLLRFARSAPTQATELDDTSVHLLALRDGHTGAATTNVVDDDALRATAQRAMAAAEAAARAAGGSGDHPGLPAPPPDGYRGHDGYDAATAGLDPAPGGAALAAAFAVAAEHDLEAFGAYTAGAVDTAIASSTGLLALDRVTDAYMKVMCRRASDARTGQSSRAAVAAGALDGAAIARAAAAKVWPDAEPARVPPGEYPVVLDAEAVGGLLEMLGGLAFNGLAHAEGRGALDGRLGTRVAAPTITLADAPNDTRTWPRAFDFEGTPKRPLALIEDGVARTVVHDTRSAAVAGGGARSTGHAIAPGGSPSGPYATNLVLTGGAAADVDELAAPIERGIYVTRLWYLNVVHPKQTLVTGTTRDGTFLIEDGRIARPLHDVRLTDSILRILDATEALTAAPRLTSEAEYYGRRFAFGTVAPALRAQGFRVTG
;
A
#
# COMPACT_ATOMS: atom_id res chain seq x y z
N MET A 1 24.07 23.49 -8.63
CA MET A 1 24.15 23.11 -7.19
C MET A 1 25.03 21.89 -7.05
N SER A 2 25.84 21.81 -6.00
CA SER A 2 26.73 20.65 -5.77
C SER A 2 25.93 19.38 -5.44
N ALA A 3 26.45 18.19 -5.77
CA ALA A 3 25.86 16.87 -5.46
C ALA A 3 25.64 16.58 -3.95
N THR A 4 25.84 17.56 -3.09
CA THR A 4 25.75 17.49 -1.63
C THR A 4 24.60 18.28 -1.01
N THR A 5 23.72 18.92 -1.82
CA THR A 5 22.59 19.70 -1.29
C THR A 5 21.58 18.75 -0.65
N SER A 6 21.22 18.98 0.62
CA SER A 6 20.21 18.14 1.30
C SER A 6 18.82 18.30 0.66
N PRO A 7 17.94 17.31 0.71
CA PRO A 7 16.57 17.46 0.23
C PRO A 7 15.80 18.63 0.88
N GLN A 8 16.07 18.94 2.15
CA GLN A 8 15.49 20.09 2.84
C GLN A 8 16.00 21.43 2.27
N ASP A 9 17.30 21.56 2.06
CA ASP A 9 17.88 22.78 1.48
C ASP A 9 17.37 22.98 0.05
N LEU A 10 17.25 21.90 -0.71
CA LEU A 10 16.70 21.94 -2.07
C LEU A 10 15.21 22.36 -2.06
N ALA A 11 14.41 21.84 -1.13
CA ALA A 11 13.00 22.23 -1.00
C ALA A 11 12.86 23.70 -0.61
N ALA A 12 13.65 24.17 0.36
CA ALA A 12 13.68 25.56 0.77
C ALA A 12 14.12 26.48 -0.39
N HIS A 13 15.14 26.08 -1.14
CA HIS A 13 15.62 26.83 -2.31
C HIS A 13 14.58 26.85 -3.43
N ALA A 14 13.99 25.70 -3.79
CA ALA A 14 12.97 25.60 -4.83
C ALA A 14 11.72 26.44 -4.52
N LEU A 15 11.35 26.55 -3.25
CA LEU A 15 10.24 27.40 -2.79
C LEU A 15 10.49 28.89 -3.12
N THR A 16 11.73 29.37 -3.14
CA THR A 16 12.05 30.79 -3.43
C THR A 16 11.65 31.23 -4.83
N PHE A 17 11.44 30.31 -5.77
CA PHE A 17 10.99 30.62 -7.14
C PHE A 17 9.46 30.73 -7.24
N LEU A 18 8.70 30.29 -6.23
CA LEU A 18 7.25 30.50 -6.16
C LEU A 18 6.92 31.88 -5.61
N GLN A 19 5.89 32.51 -6.16
CA GLN A 19 5.33 33.76 -5.66
C GLN A 19 3.96 33.54 -5.04
N GLY A 20 3.74 34.07 -3.85
CA GLY A 20 2.51 33.90 -3.11
C GLY A 20 2.46 32.60 -2.33
N GLU A 21 1.28 32.01 -2.22
CA GLU A 21 1.08 30.77 -1.48
C GLU A 21 1.55 29.57 -2.31
N GLY A 22 2.45 28.76 -1.74
CA GLY A 22 3.01 27.61 -2.45
C GLY A 22 3.79 26.65 -1.57
N GLN A 23 4.07 25.48 -2.12
CA GLN A 23 4.82 24.40 -1.49
C GLN A 23 5.83 23.81 -2.49
N ALA A 24 7.03 23.51 -1.99
CA ALA A 24 8.02 22.70 -2.68
C ALA A 24 8.15 21.36 -1.95
N THR A 25 7.97 20.27 -2.66
CA THR A 25 8.19 18.91 -2.15
C THR A 25 9.32 18.27 -2.94
N VAL A 26 10.33 17.82 -2.25
CA VAL A 26 11.49 17.11 -2.82
C VAL A 26 11.43 15.67 -2.37
N GLU A 27 11.48 14.75 -3.33
CA GLU A 27 11.66 13.32 -3.07
C GLU A 27 12.97 12.87 -3.71
N ARG A 28 13.87 12.31 -2.91
CA ARG A 28 15.05 11.62 -3.41
C ARG A 28 14.86 10.13 -3.18
N GLU A 29 14.73 9.40 -4.29
CA GLU A 29 14.72 7.95 -4.31
C GLU A 29 16.12 7.43 -4.60
N ARG A 30 16.58 6.44 -3.79
CA ARG A 30 17.71 5.59 -4.12
C ARG A 30 17.25 4.15 -3.95
N SER A 31 17.35 3.35 -4.99
CA SER A 31 16.80 2.00 -4.95
C SER A 31 17.56 1.01 -5.83
N LEU A 32 17.47 -0.25 -5.44
CA LEU A 32 17.99 -1.41 -6.16
C LEU A 32 16.82 -2.34 -6.49
N LEU A 33 16.76 -2.80 -7.75
CA LEU A 33 15.81 -3.82 -8.21
C LEU A 33 16.60 -4.96 -8.88
N LEU A 34 16.40 -6.18 -8.40
CA LEU A 34 16.90 -7.41 -9.01
C LEU A 34 15.69 -8.23 -9.48
N ARG A 35 15.61 -8.52 -10.78
CA ARG A 35 14.61 -9.45 -11.33
C ARG A 35 15.26 -10.76 -11.69
N PHE A 36 14.51 -11.84 -11.58
CA PHE A 36 14.96 -13.17 -11.93
C PHE A 36 13.85 -14.00 -12.57
N ALA A 37 14.27 -14.92 -13.43
CA ALA A 37 13.40 -15.88 -14.07
C ALA A 37 14.17 -17.19 -14.31
N ARG A 38 13.49 -18.33 -14.16
CA ARG A 38 14.08 -19.66 -14.33
C ARG A 38 15.34 -19.84 -13.49
N SER A 39 15.28 -19.43 -12.22
CA SER A 39 16.37 -19.50 -11.26
C SER A 39 17.67 -18.82 -11.73
N ALA A 40 17.56 -17.75 -12.51
CA ALA A 40 18.68 -16.95 -12.97
C ALA A 40 18.34 -15.45 -12.93
N PRO A 41 19.30 -14.57 -12.55
CA PRO A 41 19.12 -13.14 -12.64
C PRO A 41 18.87 -12.70 -14.10
N THR A 42 17.90 -11.81 -14.31
CA THR A 42 17.56 -11.29 -15.64
C THR A 42 17.74 -9.79 -15.78
N GLN A 43 17.68 -9.07 -14.66
CA GLN A 43 17.83 -7.62 -14.62
C GLN A 43 18.36 -7.18 -13.26
N ALA A 44 19.30 -6.23 -13.27
CA ALA A 44 19.71 -5.45 -12.12
C ALA A 44 19.60 -3.97 -12.49
N THR A 45 18.91 -3.20 -11.67
CA THR A 45 18.72 -1.76 -11.89
C THR A 45 18.98 -1.04 -10.58
N GLU A 46 19.80 -0.01 -10.64
CA GLU A 46 20.00 0.94 -9.56
C GLU A 46 19.45 2.30 -10.00
N LEU A 47 18.73 2.98 -9.11
CA LEU A 47 18.18 4.30 -9.32
C LEU A 47 18.68 5.24 -8.22
N ASP A 48 19.14 6.44 -8.61
CA ASP A 48 19.31 7.61 -7.75
C ASP A 48 18.68 8.79 -8.50
N ASP A 49 17.48 9.15 -8.12
CA ASP A 49 16.72 10.22 -8.76
C ASP A 49 16.17 11.20 -7.72
N THR A 50 16.09 12.47 -8.10
CA THR A 50 15.54 13.53 -7.27
C THR A 50 14.44 14.23 -8.03
N SER A 51 13.24 14.17 -7.53
CA SER A 51 12.07 14.86 -8.06
C SER A 51 11.72 16.06 -7.21
N VAL A 52 11.44 17.21 -7.84
CA VAL A 52 10.95 18.42 -7.21
C VAL A 52 9.56 18.72 -7.73
N HIS A 53 8.58 18.67 -6.81
CA HIS A 53 7.18 19.02 -7.09
C HIS A 53 6.91 20.43 -6.54
N LEU A 54 6.53 21.36 -7.41
CA LEU A 54 6.14 22.71 -7.04
C LEU A 54 4.64 22.88 -7.17
N LEU A 55 4.01 23.27 -6.09
CA LEU A 55 2.59 23.59 -5.97
C LEU A 55 2.42 25.09 -5.75
N ALA A 56 1.62 25.74 -6.57
CA ALA A 56 1.12 27.09 -6.35
C ALA A 56 -0.36 27.08 -6.02
N LEU A 57 -0.78 27.97 -5.14
CA LEU A 57 -2.17 28.16 -4.76
C LEU A 57 -2.62 29.59 -5.14
N ARG A 58 -3.77 29.70 -5.82
CA ARG A 58 -4.37 30.96 -6.19
C ARG A 58 -5.89 30.90 -6.01
N ASP A 59 -6.43 31.72 -5.11
CA ASP A 59 -7.87 31.81 -4.86
C ASP A 59 -8.55 30.44 -4.61
N GLY A 60 -7.88 29.58 -3.86
CA GLY A 60 -8.33 28.20 -3.57
C GLY A 60 -8.17 27.19 -4.72
N HIS A 61 -7.52 27.59 -5.82
CA HIS A 61 -7.17 26.70 -6.93
C HIS A 61 -5.71 26.33 -6.90
N THR A 62 -5.39 25.07 -7.14
CA THR A 62 -4.04 24.55 -7.17
C THR A 62 -3.51 24.45 -8.59
N GLY A 63 -2.22 24.73 -8.76
CA GLY A 63 -1.47 24.42 -9.96
C GLY A 63 -0.17 23.76 -9.57
N ALA A 64 0.20 22.69 -10.27
CA ALA A 64 1.39 21.92 -9.93
C ALA A 64 2.26 21.65 -11.17
N ALA A 65 3.57 21.58 -10.95
CA ALA A 65 4.53 21.14 -11.96
C ALA A 65 5.68 20.40 -11.29
N THR A 66 6.29 19.48 -12.03
CA THR A 66 7.37 18.62 -11.54
C THR A 66 8.58 18.69 -12.46
N THR A 67 9.76 18.54 -11.87
CA THR A 67 11.03 18.37 -12.58
C THR A 67 11.96 17.45 -11.79
N ASN A 68 12.86 16.75 -12.47
CA ASN A 68 14.01 16.08 -11.88
C ASN A 68 15.35 16.76 -12.24
N VAL A 69 15.28 17.93 -12.86
CA VAL A 69 16.44 18.80 -13.11
C VAL A 69 16.44 19.88 -12.02
N VAL A 70 17.51 19.92 -11.22
CA VAL A 70 17.59 20.70 -9.97
C VAL A 70 18.42 22.00 -10.08
N ASP A 71 18.74 22.45 -11.29
CA ASP A 71 19.34 23.76 -11.48
C ASP A 71 18.32 24.91 -11.38
N ASP A 72 18.80 26.10 -11.15
CA ASP A 72 17.98 27.29 -10.92
C ASP A 72 17.05 27.63 -12.10
N ASP A 73 17.47 27.37 -13.34
CA ASP A 73 16.66 27.67 -14.53
C ASP A 73 15.52 26.70 -14.67
N ALA A 74 15.75 25.39 -14.43
CA ALA A 74 14.73 24.37 -14.43
C ALA A 74 13.74 24.56 -13.27
N LEU A 75 14.22 24.89 -12.06
CA LEU A 75 13.35 25.17 -10.90
C LEU A 75 12.48 26.41 -11.16
N ARG A 76 13.04 27.50 -11.69
CA ARG A 76 12.31 28.70 -12.06
C ARG A 76 11.25 28.44 -13.12
N ALA A 77 11.61 27.71 -14.18
CA ALA A 77 10.65 27.35 -15.23
C ALA A 77 9.53 26.45 -14.69
N THR A 78 9.84 25.55 -13.76
CA THR A 78 8.85 24.68 -13.11
C THR A 78 7.91 25.49 -12.23
N ALA A 79 8.43 26.44 -11.45
CA ALA A 79 7.62 27.35 -10.64
C ALA A 79 6.67 28.18 -11.49
N GLN A 80 7.15 28.72 -12.61
CA GLN A 80 6.33 29.47 -13.57
C GLN A 80 5.18 28.62 -14.13
N ARG A 81 5.44 27.35 -14.48
CA ARG A 81 4.37 26.43 -14.94
C ARG A 81 3.34 26.17 -13.84
N ALA A 82 3.77 25.93 -12.60
CA ALA A 82 2.86 25.71 -11.47
C ALA A 82 1.96 26.94 -11.22
N MET A 83 2.56 28.14 -11.16
CA MET A 83 1.83 29.40 -10.99
C MET A 83 0.86 29.67 -12.14
N ALA A 84 1.28 29.49 -13.38
CA ALA A 84 0.41 29.67 -14.54
C ALA A 84 -0.76 28.68 -14.56
N ALA A 85 -0.55 27.43 -14.12
CA ALA A 85 -1.61 26.45 -13.99
C ALA A 85 -2.64 26.85 -12.92
N ALA A 86 -2.21 27.30 -11.73
CA ALA A 86 -3.11 27.79 -10.68
C ALA A 86 -3.92 29.01 -11.14
N GLU A 87 -3.29 29.97 -11.81
CA GLU A 87 -3.97 31.14 -12.37
C GLU A 87 -4.95 30.78 -13.49
N ALA A 88 -4.61 29.81 -14.34
CA ALA A 88 -5.52 29.32 -15.39
C ALA A 88 -6.74 28.63 -14.77
N ALA A 89 -6.55 27.82 -13.74
CA ALA A 89 -7.64 27.17 -13.01
C ALA A 89 -8.56 28.21 -12.35
N ALA A 90 -8.01 29.21 -11.68
CA ALA A 90 -8.78 30.29 -11.05
C ALA A 90 -9.59 31.08 -12.09
N ARG A 91 -9.00 31.43 -13.23
CA ARG A 91 -9.71 32.13 -14.33
C ARG A 91 -10.82 31.28 -14.94
N ALA A 92 -10.59 29.98 -15.10
CA ALA A 92 -11.56 29.08 -15.73
C ALA A 92 -12.79 28.82 -14.84
N ALA A 93 -12.59 28.76 -13.53
CA ALA A 93 -13.66 28.44 -12.57
C ALA A 93 -14.60 29.60 -12.29
N GLY A 94 -14.17 30.87 -12.48
CA GLY A 94 -14.98 32.07 -12.24
C GLY A 94 -15.38 32.29 -10.77
N GLY A 95 -14.74 31.60 -9.82
CA GLY A 95 -15.00 31.70 -8.38
C GLY A 95 -13.87 31.12 -7.57
N SER A 96 -14.02 31.09 -6.22
CA SER A 96 -13.02 30.47 -5.34
C SER A 96 -13.01 28.94 -5.49
N GLY A 97 -11.81 28.36 -5.45
CA GLY A 97 -11.60 26.92 -5.40
C GLY A 97 -11.95 26.33 -4.03
N ASP A 98 -11.81 25.02 -3.92
CA ASP A 98 -12.14 24.24 -2.72
C ASP A 98 -10.93 24.00 -1.79
N HIS A 99 -9.72 24.43 -2.15
CA HIS A 99 -8.55 24.30 -1.32
C HIS A 99 -8.46 25.46 -0.30
N PRO A 100 -8.46 25.19 1.02
CA PRO A 100 -8.59 26.25 2.04
C PRO A 100 -7.28 26.98 2.36
N GLY A 101 -6.15 26.58 1.75
CA GLY A 101 -4.80 27.06 2.07
C GLY A 101 -3.87 25.93 2.49
N LEU A 102 -2.57 26.21 2.56
CA LEU A 102 -1.57 25.25 2.98
C LEU A 102 -1.51 25.09 4.51
N PRO A 103 -1.16 23.89 5.02
CA PRO A 103 -1.05 23.67 6.47
C PRO A 103 0.03 24.59 7.11
N ALA A 104 -0.25 25.04 8.31
CA ALA A 104 0.75 25.70 9.15
C ALA A 104 1.74 24.65 9.72
N PRO A 105 2.96 25.07 10.12
CA PRO A 105 3.86 24.20 10.83
C PRO A 105 3.19 23.58 12.08
N PRO A 106 3.36 22.29 12.34
CA PRO A 106 2.77 21.68 13.52
C PRO A 106 3.42 22.23 14.80
N PRO A 107 2.64 22.67 15.81
CA PRO A 107 3.17 23.31 17.01
C PRO A 107 4.10 22.40 17.80
N ASP A 108 3.84 21.09 17.79
CA ASP A 108 4.62 20.08 18.52
C ASP A 108 5.75 19.45 17.66
N GLY A 109 5.95 19.96 16.42
CA GLY A 109 6.86 19.37 15.45
C GLY A 109 6.42 18.00 14.95
N TYR A 110 7.37 17.24 14.42
CA TYR A 110 7.15 15.89 13.90
C TYR A 110 7.69 14.84 14.85
N ARG A 111 6.96 13.74 15.01
CA ARG A 111 7.45 12.58 15.76
C ARG A 111 8.40 11.77 14.90
N GLY A 112 9.53 11.35 15.47
CA GLY A 112 10.39 10.35 14.86
C GLY A 112 9.72 8.97 14.82
N HIS A 113 10.21 8.12 13.95
CA HIS A 113 9.76 6.73 13.79
C HIS A 113 10.93 5.80 13.40
N ASP A 114 10.72 4.49 13.52
CA ASP A 114 11.72 3.45 13.24
C ASP A 114 11.63 2.92 11.79
N GLY A 115 11.12 3.72 10.86
CA GLY A 115 10.93 3.37 9.44
C GLY A 115 12.17 3.51 8.57
N TYR A 116 13.39 3.69 9.16
CA TYR A 116 14.63 3.87 8.43
C TYR A 116 15.72 2.94 8.93
N ASP A 117 16.27 2.13 8.03
CA ASP A 117 17.42 1.25 8.26
C ASP A 117 18.62 1.72 7.44
N ALA A 118 19.71 2.12 8.12
CA ALA A 118 20.89 2.66 7.46
C ALA A 118 21.61 1.64 6.56
N ALA A 119 21.55 0.36 6.89
CA ALA A 119 22.16 -0.69 6.07
C ALA A 119 21.39 -0.85 4.74
N THR A 120 20.06 -0.85 4.79
CA THR A 120 19.22 -0.86 3.59
C THR A 120 19.42 0.40 2.73
N ALA A 121 19.53 1.58 3.36
CA ALA A 121 19.79 2.82 2.65
C ALA A 121 21.19 2.87 1.99
N GLY A 122 22.11 2.00 2.41
CA GLY A 122 23.42 1.83 1.78
C GLY A 122 23.38 1.16 0.40
N LEU A 123 22.29 0.48 0.05
CA LEU A 123 22.04 -0.18 -1.23
C LEU A 123 23.13 -1.17 -1.64
N ASP A 124 23.73 -1.89 -0.68
CA ASP A 124 24.63 -3.00 -0.99
C ASP A 124 23.85 -4.11 -1.74
N PRO A 125 24.24 -4.50 -2.96
CA PRO A 125 23.58 -5.55 -3.70
C PRO A 125 23.85 -6.96 -3.15
N ALA A 126 24.86 -7.15 -2.30
CA ALA A 126 25.27 -8.47 -1.81
C ALA A 126 24.16 -9.19 -1.01
N PRO A 127 23.41 -8.54 -0.09
CA PRO A 127 22.27 -9.19 0.58
C PRO A 127 21.20 -9.68 -0.39
N GLY A 128 20.87 -8.87 -1.41
CA GLY A 128 19.93 -9.25 -2.46
C GLY A 128 20.40 -10.45 -3.27
N GLY A 129 21.66 -10.45 -3.70
CA GLY A 129 22.28 -11.56 -4.40
C GLY A 129 22.27 -12.85 -3.58
N ALA A 130 22.59 -12.77 -2.29
CA ALA A 130 22.54 -13.92 -1.37
C ALA A 130 21.11 -14.45 -1.19
N ALA A 131 20.11 -13.57 -1.06
CA ALA A 131 18.70 -13.96 -0.97
C ALA A 131 18.21 -14.67 -2.24
N LEU A 132 18.60 -14.18 -3.43
CA LEU A 132 18.30 -14.84 -4.70
C LEU A 132 18.95 -16.22 -4.79
N ALA A 133 20.24 -16.33 -4.48
CA ALA A 133 20.97 -17.62 -4.51
C ALA A 133 20.31 -18.65 -3.58
N ALA A 134 19.93 -18.24 -2.37
CA ALA A 134 19.23 -19.10 -1.43
C ALA A 134 17.84 -19.54 -1.95
N ALA A 135 17.10 -18.64 -2.60
CA ALA A 135 15.82 -18.97 -3.21
C ALA A 135 15.97 -19.96 -4.38
N PHE A 136 17.02 -19.80 -5.21
CA PHE A 136 17.28 -20.70 -6.33
C PHE A 136 17.68 -22.11 -5.85
N ALA A 137 18.47 -22.20 -4.76
CA ALA A 137 18.82 -23.48 -4.15
C ALA A 137 17.57 -24.24 -3.68
N VAL A 138 16.67 -23.57 -2.97
CA VAL A 138 15.40 -24.18 -2.52
C VAL A 138 14.54 -24.61 -3.70
N ALA A 139 14.42 -23.79 -4.75
CA ALA A 139 13.65 -24.19 -5.94
C ALA A 139 14.24 -25.44 -6.60
N ALA A 140 15.58 -25.54 -6.70
CA ALA A 140 16.26 -26.70 -7.26
C ALA A 140 16.07 -27.98 -6.41
N GLU A 141 16.04 -27.88 -5.07
CA GLU A 141 15.77 -29.01 -4.18
C GLU A 141 14.40 -29.65 -4.42
N HIS A 142 13.44 -28.88 -4.96
CA HIS A 142 12.08 -29.33 -5.24
C HIS A 142 11.78 -29.53 -6.73
N ASP A 143 12.80 -29.54 -7.60
CA ASP A 143 12.65 -29.60 -9.07
C ASP A 143 11.73 -28.51 -9.63
N LEU A 144 11.87 -27.28 -9.11
CA LEU A 144 11.10 -26.11 -9.48
C LEU A 144 12.01 -25.02 -10.07
N GLU A 145 11.42 -24.16 -10.88
CA GLU A 145 12.04 -22.93 -11.35
C GLU A 145 11.55 -21.73 -10.53
N ALA A 146 12.47 -20.86 -10.10
CA ALA A 146 12.15 -19.62 -9.39
C ALA A 146 12.01 -18.43 -10.36
N PHE A 147 10.98 -17.62 -10.13
CA PHE A 147 10.70 -16.35 -10.80
C PHE A 147 10.39 -15.28 -9.75
N GLY A 148 10.67 -14.03 -10.03
CA GLY A 148 10.31 -12.98 -9.10
C GLY A 148 11.18 -11.74 -9.15
N ALA A 149 11.18 -11.01 -8.03
CA ALA A 149 11.95 -9.80 -7.86
C ALA A 149 12.35 -9.61 -6.40
N TYR A 150 13.49 -8.97 -6.22
CA TYR A 150 13.95 -8.39 -4.97
C TYR A 150 14.16 -6.90 -5.18
N THR A 151 13.72 -6.07 -4.26
CA THR A 151 13.99 -4.63 -4.27
C THR A 151 14.26 -4.13 -2.86
N ALA A 152 15.17 -3.16 -2.76
CA ALA A 152 15.42 -2.40 -1.54
C ALA A 152 15.63 -0.93 -1.91
N GLY A 153 15.22 -0.01 -1.06
CA GLY A 153 15.40 1.40 -1.33
C GLY A 153 15.24 2.30 -0.12
N ALA A 154 15.62 3.54 -0.32
CA ALA A 154 15.42 4.63 0.61
C ALA A 154 14.77 5.81 -0.13
N VAL A 155 13.80 6.45 0.51
CA VAL A 155 13.17 7.67 0.04
C VAL A 155 13.30 8.74 1.12
N ASP A 156 13.93 9.84 0.78
CA ASP A 156 13.97 11.05 1.58
C ASP A 156 12.90 12.02 1.02
N THR A 157 11.92 12.39 1.83
CA THR A 157 10.85 13.34 1.46
C THR A 157 11.03 14.62 2.26
N ALA A 158 11.28 15.75 1.58
CA ALA A 158 11.37 17.06 2.21
C ALA A 158 10.26 17.99 1.70
N ILE A 159 9.70 18.78 2.59
CA ILE A 159 8.66 19.77 2.26
C ILE A 159 9.07 21.12 2.82
N ALA A 160 8.96 22.17 1.99
CA ALA A 160 9.02 23.56 2.39
C ALA A 160 7.77 24.28 1.86
N SER A 161 7.13 25.11 2.68
CA SER A 161 5.95 25.87 2.24
C SER A 161 6.00 27.35 2.64
N SER A 162 5.22 28.18 1.96
CA SER A 162 5.09 29.61 2.24
C SER A 162 4.51 29.93 3.62
N THR A 163 3.92 28.94 4.31
CA THR A 163 3.46 29.06 5.70
C THR A 163 4.58 28.94 6.72
N GLY A 164 5.83 28.71 6.26
CA GLY A 164 7.00 28.50 7.11
C GLY A 164 7.21 27.05 7.53
N LEU A 165 6.46 26.10 6.98
CA LEU A 165 6.70 24.68 7.22
C LEU A 165 7.98 24.23 6.55
N LEU A 166 8.84 23.51 7.29
CA LEU A 166 10.03 22.84 6.80
C LEU A 166 10.12 21.47 7.47
N ALA A 167 10.02 20.41 6.69
CA ALA A 167 9.96 19.04 7.17
C ALA A 167 10.89 18.12 6.37
N LEU A 168 11.39 17.06 7.01
CA LEU A 168 12.11 15.95 6.37
C LEU A 168 11.65 14.64 6.99
N ASP A 169 11.30 13.70 6.15
CA ASP A 169 11.06 12.31 6.50
C ASP A 169 11.98 11.39 5.71
N ARG A 170 12.40 10.29 6.34
CA ARG A 170 13.26 9.28 5.73
C ARG A 170 12.69 7.91 5.99
N VAL A 171 12.49 7.15 4.92
CA VAL A 171 11.98 5.79 5.01
C VAL A 171 12.86 4.86 4.19
N THR A 172 12.97 3.62 4.64
CA THR A 172 13.52 2.52 3.85
C THR A 172 12.47 1.44 3.70
N ASP A 173 12.57 0.71 2.62
CA ASP A 173 11.74 -0.44 2.37
C ASP A 173 12.51 -1.52 1.60
N ALA A 174 12.12 -2.74 1.85
CA ALA A 174 12.62 -3.90 1.13
C ALA A 174 11.46 -4.88 0.85
N TYR A 175 11.51 -5.50 -0.29
CA TYR A 175 10.50 -6.45 -0.73
C TYR A 175 11.13 -7.58 -1.56
N MET A 176 10.70 -8.81 -1.31
CA MET A 176 11.05 -9.94 -2.15
C MET A 176 9.82 -10.78 -2.43
N LYS A 177 9.63 -11.13 -3.70
CA LYS A 177 8.61 -12.05 -4.20
C LYS A 177 9.29 -13.21 -4.90
N VAL A 178 8.91 -14.42 -4.52
CA VAL A 178 9.32 -15.65 -5.19
C VAL A 178 8.09 -16.40 -5.65
N MET A 179 8.04 -16.73 -6.92
CA MET A 179 7.10 -17.68 -7.51
C MET A 179 7.89 -18.92 -7.92
N CYS A 180 7.56 -20.04 -7.33
CA CYS A 180 8.06 -21.35 -7.74
C CYS A 180 7.11 -21.94 -8.79
N ARG A 181 7.69 -22.46 -9.88
CA ARG A 181 6.92 -23.05 -10.99
C ARG A 181 7.47 -24.42 -11.32
N ARG A 182 6.60 -25.40 -11.47
CA ARG A 182 6.96 -26.70 -12.02
C ARG A 182 6.92 -26.66 -13.54
N ALA A 183 8.02 -27.10 -14.18
CA ALA A 183 8.15 -27.01 -15.63
C ALA A 183 7.19 -27.94 -16.37
N SER A 184 6.88 -29.13 -15.81
CA SER A 184 6.09 -30.17 -16.47
C SER A 184 4.61 -29.82 -16.68
N ASP A 185 3.98 -29.05 -15.78
CA ASP A 185 2.55 -28.72 -15.82
C ASP A 185 2.25 -27.25 -15.55
N ALA A 186 3.28 -26.43 -15.43
CA ALA A 186 3.22 -24.99 -15.19
C ALA A 186 2.50 -24.59 -13.88
N ARG A 187 2.30 -25.48 -12.93
CA ARG A 187 1.76 -25.15 -11.61
C ARG A 187 2.68 -24.20 -10.88
N THR A 188 2.09 -23.25 -10.19
CA THR A 188 2.79 -22.18 -9.49
C THR A 188 2.38 -22.10 -8.04
N GLY A 189 3.33 -21.68 -7.20
CA GLY A 189 3.08 -21.23 -5.84
C GLY A 189 3.89 -19.96 -5.60
N GLN A 190 3.34 -18.99 -4.90
CA GLN A 190 3.97 -17.69 -4.68
C GLN A 190 4.02 -17.35 -3.19
N SER A 191 5.09 -16.71 -2.77
CA SER A 191 5.21 -16.06 -1.47
C SER A 191 5.98 -14.77 -1.59
N SER A 192 5.66 -13.81 -0.72
CA SER A 192 6.37 -12.54 -0.64
C SER A 192 6.65 -12.12 0.80
N ARG A 193 7.60 -11.23 0.96
CA ARG A 193 7.89 -10.55 2.24
C ARG A 193 8.24 -9.10 1.98
N ALA A 194 7.71 -8.26 2.84
CA ALA A 194 7.95 -6.83 2.90
C ALA A 194 8.52 -6.48 4.27
N ALA A 195 9.44 -5.52 4.33
CA ALA A 195 10.09 -5.08 5.56
C ALA A 195 10.65 -3.66 5.42
N VAL A 196 10.95 -3.01 6.55
CA VAL A 196 11.74 -1.77 6.59
C VAL A 196 13.21 -2.06 6.27
N ALA A 197 13.75 -3.18 6.78
CA ALA A 197 15.15 -3.56 6.63
C ALA A 197 15.31 -4.72 5.65
N ALA A 198 16.19 -4.56 4.66
CA ALA A 198 16.53 -5.60 3.68
C ALA A 198 17.07 -6.88 4.32
N GLY A 199 17.77 -6.76 5.45
CA GLY A 199 18.29 -7.91 6.22
C GLY A 199 17.20 -8.81 6.82
N ALA A 200 15.94 -8.38 6.84
CA ALA A 200 14.80 -9.21 7.28
C ALA A 200 14.24 -10.13 6.17
N LEU A 201 14.75 -10.03 4.94
CA LEU A 201 14.31 -10.84 3.80
C LEU A 201 15.10 -12.16 3.71
N ASP A 202 14.53 -13.23 4.25
CA ASP A 202 15.09 -14.60 4.11
C ASP A 202 14.59 -15.22 2.79
N GLY A 203 15.44 -15.18 1.76
CA GLY A 203 15.14 -15.72 0.42
C GLY A 203 14.81 -17.21 0.43
N ALA A 204 15.48 -18.01 1.29
CA ALA A 204 15.20 -19.43 1.42
C ALA A 204 13.83 -19.69 2.07
N ALA A 205 13.47 -18.95 3.14
CA ALA A 205 12.16 -19.08 3.78
C ALA A 205 11.03 -18.67 2.83
N ILE A 206 11.21 -17.60 2.06
CA ILE A 206 10.22 -17.14 1.06
C ILE A 206 10.04 -18.20 -0.02
N ALA A 207 11.14 -18.76 -0.53
CA ALA A 207 11.10 -19.80 -1.57
C ALA A 207 10.48 -21.11 -1.06
N ARG A 208 10.79 -21.56 0.17
CA ARG A 208 10.14 -22.72 0.80
C ARG A 208 8.63 -22.53 0.91
N ALA A 209 8.19 -21.35 1.34
CA ALA A 209 6.75 -21.02 1.43
C ALA A 209 6.06 -20.99 0.05
N ALA A 210 6.79 -20.58 -1.00
CA ALA A 210 6.29 -20.64 -2.38
C ALA A 210 6.26 -22.08 -2.90
N ALA A 211 7.33 -22.86 -2.70
CA ALA A 211 7.43 -24.26 -3.14
C ALA A 211 6.38 -25.16 -2.47
N ALA A 212 6.10 -24.95 -1.19
CA ALA A 212 5.07 -25.70 -0.46
C ALA A 212 3.66 -25.56 -1.05
N LYS A 213 3.39 -24.54 -1.87
CA LYS A 213 2.13 -24.33 -2.59
C LYS A 213 2.09 -25.07 -3.93
N VAL A 214 3.21 -25.60 -4.42
CA VAL A 214 3.30 -26.37 -5.67
C VAL A 214 3.14 -27.85 -5.35
N TRP A 215 1.92 -28.32 -5.18
CA TRP A 215 1.62 -29.71 -4.82
C TRP A 215 1.96 -30.68 -5.98
N PRO A 216 2.72 -31.74 -5.73
CA PRO A 216 3.31 -32.50 -6.82
C PRO A 216 2.33 -33.34 -7.63
N ASP A 217 1.43 -34.11 -7.05
CA ASP A 217 0.81 -35.26 -7.77
C ASP A 217 -0.73 -35.29 -7.73
N ALA A 218 -1.39 -34.20 -7.30
CA ALA A 218 -2.84 -34.15 -7.26
C ALA A 218 -3.41 -33.32 -8.41
N GLU A 219 -4.36 -33.87 -9.16
CA GLU A 219 -5.14 -33.09 -10.12
C GLU A 219 -5.93 -31.99 -9.40
N PRO A 220 -5.86 -30.72 -9.85
CA PRO A 220 -6.62 -29.64 -9.24
C PRO A 220 -8.12 -29.91 -9.31
N ALA A 221 -8.78 -29.78 -8.18
CA ALA A 221 -10.24 -29.84 -8.11
C ALA A 221 -10.89 -28.67 -8.84
N ARG A 222 -12.18 -28.79 -9.13
CA ARG A 222 -13.04 -27.70 -9.62
C ARG A 222 -14.21 -27.52 -8.68
N VAL A 223 -14.61 -26.27 -8.49
CA VAL A 223 -15.85 -25.93 -7.79
C VAL A 223 -16.75 -25.13 -8.72
N PRO A 224 -18.06 -25.35 -8.72
CA PRO A 224 -18.98 -24.52 -9.49
C PRO A 224 -19.07 -23.10 -8.88
N PRO A 225 -19.57 -22.12 -9.62
CA PRO A 225 -19.97 -20.84 -9.05
C PRO A 225 -20.93 -21.05 -7.86
N GLY A 226 -20.74 -20.25 -6.80
CA GLY A 226 -21.52 -20.41 -5.56
C GLY A 226 -20.88 -19.67 -4.39
N GLU A 227 -21.46 -19.84 -3.21
CA GLU A 227 -20.93 -19.30 -1.95
C GLU A 227 -20.25 -20.42 -1.15
N TYR A 228 -19.06 -20.14 -0.64
CA TYR A 228 -18.23 -21.11 0.07
C TYR A 228 -17.69 -20.53 1.38
N PRO A 229 -17.55 -21.33 2.45
CA PRO A 229 -16.63 -21.00 3.52
C PRO A 229 -15.22 -20.83 2.96
N VAL A 230 -14.50 -19.81 3.42
CA VAL A 230 -13.17 -19.51 2.92
C VAL A 230 -12.19 -19.24 4.06
N VAL A 231 -10.93 -19.67 3.85
CA VAL A 231 -9.78 -19.17 4.57
C VAL A 231 -8.99 -18.30 3.59
N LEU A 232 -8.83 -17.02 3.90
CA LEU A 232 -7.99 -16.08 3.16
C LEU A 232 -6.67 -15.91 3.91
N ASP A 233 -5.54 -16.21 3.26
CA ASP A 233 -4.22 -15.92 3.83
C ASP A 233 -3.98 -14.39 3.93
N ALA A 234 -3.02 -14.01 4.73
CA ALA A 234 -2.67 -12.61 4.96
C ALA A 234 -2.44 -11.80 3.67
N GLU A 235 -1.84 -12.37 2.60
CA GLU A 235 -1.69 -11.68 1.32
C GLU A 235 -3.04 -11.43 0.63
N ALA A 236 -3.96 -12.37 0.68
CA ALA A 236 -5.30 -12.18 0.13
C ALA A 236 -6.09 -11.12 0.92
N VAL A 237 -6.02 -11.17 2.26
CA VAL A 237 -6.64 -10.16 3.14
C VAL A 237 -6.03 -8.78 2.92
N GLY A 238 -4.70 -8.68 2.84
CA GLY A 238 -4.00 -7.43 2.59
C GLY A 238 -4.43 -6.76 1.30
N GLY A 239 -4.53 -7.50 0.20
CA GLY A 239 -5.01 -6.95 -1.07
C GLY A 239 -6.47 -6.44 -0.99
N LEU A 240 -7.36 -7.11 -0.25
CA LEU A 240 -8.72 -6.62 -0.02
C LEU A 240 -8.73 -5.34 0.83
N LEU A 241 -7.93 -5.28 1.90
CA LEU A 241 -7.86 -4.11 2.79
C LEU A 241 -7.23 -2.90 2.09
N GLU A 242 -6.25 -3.13 1.23
CA GLU A 242 -5.67 -2.08 0.40
C GLU A 242 -6.75 -1.43 -0.49
N MET A 243 -7.54 -2.23 -1.20
CA MET A 243 -8.68 -1.72 -1.96
C MET A 243 -9.70 -1.00 -1.07
N LEU A 244 -9.97 -1.54 0.11
CA LEU A 244 -10.92 -0.93 1.08
C LEU A 244 -10.44 0.44 1.55
N GLY A 245 -9.13 0.65 1.70
CA GLY A 245 -8.51 1.93 2.05
C GLY A 245 -8.99 3.08 1.16
N GLY A 246 -9.04 2.85 -0.15
CA GLY A 246 -9.56 3.82 -1.11
C GLY A 246 -11.09 3.89 -1.22
N LEU A 247 -11.77 2.75 -1.07
CA LEU A 247 -13.22 2.65 -1.30
C LEU A 247 -14.05 3.09 -0.09
N ALA A 248 -13.61 2.76 1.12
CA ALA A 248 -14.39 3.01 2.33
C ALA A 248 -13.91 4.24 3.10
N PHE A 249 -12.60 4.44 3.19
CA PHE A 249 -12.04 5.44 4.11
C PHE A 249 -11.62 6.75 3.44
N ASN A 250 -11.88 6.93 2.16
CA ASN A 250 -11.60 8.17 1.43
C ASN A 250 -12.55 9.29 1.83
N GLY A 251 -12.05 10.30 2.54
CA GLY A 251 -12.83 11.41 3.08
C GLY A 251 -13.45 12.31 2.02
N LEU A 252 -12.81 12.47 0.84
CA LEU A 252 -13.41 13.22 -0.27
C LEU A 252 -14.63 12.48 -0.83
N ALA A 253 -14.49 11.18 -1.10
CA ALA A 253 -15.60 10.35 -1.57
C ALA A 253 -16.75 10.31 -0.55
N HIS A 254 -16.42 10.31 0.76
CA HIS A 254 -17.41 10.37 1.83
C HIS A 254 -18.14 11.73 1.84
N ALA A 255 -17.42 12.84 1.78
CA ALA A 255 -17.99 14.19 1.77
C ALA A 255 -18.91 14.43 0.55
N GLU A 256 -18.60 13.81 -0.59
CA GLU A 256 -19.41 13.86 -1.82
C GLU A 256 -20.58 12.85 -1.84
N GLY A 257 -20.81 12.10 -0.77
CA GLY A 257 -21.90 11.11 -0.68
C GLY A 257 -21.73 9.88 -1.58
N ARG A 258 -20.54 9.64 -2.14
CA ARG A 258 -20.21 8.48 -3.00
C ARG A 258 -19.36 7.42 -2.32
N GLY A 259 -18.90 7.65 -1.09
CA GLY A 259 -18.11 6.70 -0.31
C GLY A 259 -18.94 5.54 0.24
N ALA A 260 -18.30 4.41 0.52
CA ALA A 260 -18.97 3.21 1.03
C ALA A 260 -19.48 3.37 2.47
N LEU A 261 -18.94 4.31 3.24
CA LEU A 261 -19.36 4.64 4.61
C LEU A 261 -20.30 5.84 4.70
N ASP A 262 -20.81 6.35 3.58
CA ASP A 262 -21.80 7.42 3.57
C ASP A 262 -23.05 7.03 4.37
N GLY A 263 -23.38 7.84 5.41
CA GLY A 263 -24.46 7.57 6.35
C GLY A 263 -24.23 6.35 7.27
N ARG A 264 -23.03 5.74 7.29
CA ARG A 264 -22.73 4.51 8.06
C ARG A 264 -21.70 4.70 9.17
N LEU A 265 -21.10 5.88 9.34
CA LEU A 265 -20.23 6.16 10.48
C LEU A 265 -21.00 5.98 11.79
N GLY A 266 -20.37 5.36 12.78
CA GLY A 266 -20.99 4.97 14.05
C GLY A 266 -21.86 3.71 13.98
N THR A 267 -22.00 3.07 12.81
CA THR A 267 -22.77 1.82 12.66
C THR A 267 -21.85 0.62 12.41
N ARG A 268 -22.37 -0.59 12.66
CA ARG A 268 -21.67 -1.82 12.35
C ARG A 268 -21.54 -2.00 10.82
N VAL A 269 -20.34 -2.29 10.36
CA VAL A 269 -19.99 -2.50 8.95
C VAL A 269 -19.17 -3.78 8.74
N ALA A 270 -18.73 -4.42 9.83
CA ALA A 270 -17.95 -5.66 9.83
C ALA A 270 -18.26 -6.49 11.08
N ALA A 271 -17.77 -7.71 11.16
CA ALA A 271 -17.88 -8.57 12.34
C ALA A 271 -17.24 -7.89 13.58
N PRO A 272 -17.71 -8.17 14.81
CA PRO A 272 -17.13 -7.60 16.03
C PRO A 272 -15.64 -7.92 16.25
N THR A 273 -15.13 -8.96 15.61
CA THR A 273 -13.73 -9.37 15.65
C THR A 273 -12.84 -8.46 14.80
N ILE A 274 -13.42 -7.58 13.98
CA ILE A 274 -12.67 -6.70 13.07
C ILE A 274 -12.37 -5.36 13.73
N THR A 275 -11.08 -5.13 14.00
CA THR A 275 -10.55 -3.82 14.40
C THR A 275 -9.43 -3.43 13.43
N LEU A 276 -9.66 -2.38 12.64
CA LEU A 276 -8.78 -1.85 11.62
C LEU A 276 -8.38 -0.41 11.93
N ALA A 277 -7.10 -0.11 11.90
CA ALA A 277 -6.56 1.23 12.10
C ALA A 277 -5.64 1.65 10.94
N ASP A 278 -5.48 2.97 10.73
CA ASP A 278 -4.26 3.52 10.12
C ASP A 278 -3.29 3.82 11.25
N ALA A 279 -2.14 3.14 11.28
CA ALA A 279 -1.18 3.16 12.37
C ALA A 279 0.23 3.54 11.87
N PRO A 280 0.50 4.81 11.56
CA PRO A 280 1.75 5.26 10.91
C PRO A 280 3.01 5.08 11.77
N ASN A 281 2.87 4.81 13.07
CA ASN A 281 3.98 4.55 14.00
C ASN A 281 4.13 3.06 14.35
N ASP A 282 3.33 2.17 13.77
CA ASP A 282 3.46 0.74 14.00
C ASP A 282 4.68 0.21 13.24
N THR A 283 5.64 -0.36 13.96
CA THR A 283 6.91 -0.85 13.40
C THR A 283 6.74 -2.03 12.44
N ARG A 284 5.55 -2.64 12.39
CA ARG A 284 5.21 -3.67 11.41
C ARG A 284 4.82 -3.11 10.06
N THR A 285 4.49 -1.80 9.96
CA THR A 285 4.19 -1.10 8.70
C THR A 285 5.46 -0.45 8.14
N TRP A 286 5.31 0.38 7.11
CA TRP A 286 6.30 1.37 6.73
C TRP A 286 5.92 2.73 7.33
N PRO A 287 6.48 3.09 8.50
CA PRO A 287 6.11 4.30 9.24
C PRO A 287 6.38 5.58 8.43
N ARG A 288 5.59 6.62 8.70
CA ARG A 288 5.76 7.96 8.13
C ARG A 288 5.45 9.03 9.15
N ALA A 289 6.26 10.09 9.18
CA ALA A 289 6.07 11.22 10.11
C ALA A 289 4.90 12.12 9.67
N PHE A 290 4.74 12.33 8.36
CA PHE A 290 3.75 13.26 7.78
C PHE A 290 3.32 12.83 6.37
N ASP A 291 2.28 13.46 5.87
CA ASP A 291 1.77 13.29 4.51
C ASP A 291 2.39 14.29 3.51
N PHE A 292 1.94 14.27 2.24
CA PHE A 292 2.48 15.15 1.19
C PHE A 292 2.09 16.63 1.30
N GLU A 293 1.27 16.99 2.27
CA GLU A 293 1.00 18.39 2.64
C GLU A 293 1.82 18.83 3.87
N GLY A 294 2.59 17.91 4.48
CA GLY A 294 3.34 18.15 5.71
C GLY A 294 2.46 18.08 6.96
N THR A 295 1.26 17.56 6.87
CA THR A 295 0.42 17.29 8.04
C THR A 295 0.91 16.05 8.77
N PRO A 296 1.19 16.13 10.11
CA PRO A 296 1.64 14.99 10.88
C PRO A 296 0.64 13.82 10.83
N LYS A 297 1.12 12.63 10.54
CA LYS A 297 0.33 11.40 10.65
C LYS A 297 0.18 10.99 12.12
N ARG A 298 -1.02 10.50 12.46
CA ARG A 298 -1.35 10.00 13.80
C ARG A 298 -2.16 8.71 13.69
N PRO A 299 -2.07 7.80 14.66
CA PRO A 299 -2.92 6.61 14.69
C PRO A 299 -4.41 7.00 14.65
N LEU A 300 -5.17 6.30 13.81
CA LEU A 300 -6.58 6.57 13.56
C LEU A 300 -7.37 5.27 13.52
N ALA A 301 -8.35 5.10 14.41
CA ALA A 301 -9.27 3.96 14.38
C ALA A 301 -10.23 4.12 13.20
N LEU A 302 -10.20 3.22 12.23
CA LEU A 302 -11.09 3.21 11.06
C LEU A 302 -12.32 2.35 11.32
N ILE A 303 -12.12 1.13 11.79
CA ILE A 303 -13.16 0.24 12.30
C ILE A 303 -12.71 -0.24 13.69
N GLU A 304 -13.59 -0.19 14.67
CA GLU A 304 -13.35 -0.69 16.02
C GLU A 304 -14.51 -1.61 16.42
N ASP A 305 -14.20 -2.85 16.74
CA ASP A 305 -15.16 -3.90 17.07
C ASP A 305 -16.32 -4.00 16.04
N GLY A 306 -15.96 -3.92 14.76
CA GLY A 306 -16.89 -3.95 13.62
C GLY A 306 -17.64 -2.65 13.33
N VAL A 307 -17.45 -1.60 14.14
CA VAL A 307 -18.12 -0.29 13.98
C VAL A 307 -17.22 0.69 13.24
N ALA A 308 -17.72 1.27 12.14
CA ALA A 308 -17.02 2.32 11.40
C ALA A 308 -16.88 3.59 12.25
N ARG A 309 -15.65 4.07 12.46
CA ARG A 309 -15.38 5.22 13.33
C ARG A 309 -15.14 6.50 12.56
N THR A 310 -14.34 6.45 11.51
CA THR A 310 -13.96 7.66 10.76
C THR A 310 -13.49 7.32 9.35
N VAL A 311 -13.27 8.37 8.57
CA VAL A 311 -12.58 8.35 7.28
C VAL A 311 -11.32 9.21 7.37
N VAL A 312 -10.39 9.05 6.43
CA VAL A 312 -9.15 9.83 6.38
C VAL A 312 -9.33 11.07 5.52
N HIS A 313 -8.66 12.17 5.88
CA HIS A 313 -8.72 13.43 5.18
C HIS A 313 -7.33 13.98 4.83
N ASP A 314 -7.22 14.59 3.66
CA ASP A 314 -6.26 15.63 3.33
C ASP A 314 -6.89 17.03 3.62
N THR A 315 -6.15 18.10 3.39
CA THR A 315 -6.59 19.46 3.66
C THR A 315 -7.85 19.83 2.84
N ARG A 316 -7.85 19.48 1.55
CA ARG A 316 -8.97 19.75 0.64
C ARG A 316 -10.23 18.96 1.03
N SER A 317 -10.13 17.65 1.21
CA SER A 317 -11.30 16.83 1.55
C SER A 317 -11.90 17.17 2.90
N ALA A 318 -11.08 17.62 3.86
CA ALA A 318 -11.56 18.14 5.14
C ALA A 318 -12.37 19.43 4.96
N ALA A 319 -11.92 20.34 4.09
CA ALA A 319 -12.66 21.56 3.77
C ALA A 319 -14.00 21.26 3.09
N VAL A 320 -14.00 20.34 2.11
CA VAL A 320 -15.23 19.90 1.42
C VAL A 320 -16.23 19.25 2.40
N ALA A 321 -15.74 18.45 3.34
CA ALA A 321 -16.57 17.81 4.36
C ALA A 321 -17.22 18.84 5.32
N GLY A 322 -16.55 19.98 5.57
CA GLY A 322 -17.07 21.00 6.48
C GLY A 322 -17.18 20.53 7.92
N GLY A 323 -18.08 21.15 8.71
CA GLY A 323 -18.39 20.70 10.07
C GLY A 323 -17.23 20.71 11.07
N GLY A 324 -16.13 21.40 10.76
CA GLY A 324 -14.92 21.42 11.57
C GLY A 324 -13.97 20.24 11.32
N ALA A 325 -14.18 19.46 10.26
CA ALA A 325 -13.24 18.43 9.83
C ALA A 325 -11.85 19.02 9.56
N ARG A 326 -10.80 18.22 9.83
CA ARG A 326 -9.41 18.61 9.63
C ARG A 326 -8.67 17.50 8.90
N SER A 327 -7.59 17.86 8.21
CA SER A 327 -6.66 16.88 7.66
C SER A 327 -6.18 15.91 8.74
N THR A 328 -6.18 14.64 8.41
CA THR A 328 -5.72 13.56 9.28
C THR A 328 -4.31 13.08 8.91
N GLY A 329 -3.63 13.80 7.99
CA GLY A 329 -2.30 13.44 7.51
C GLY A 329 -2.33 12.33 6.46
N HIS A 330 -3.23 12.41 5.48
CA HIS A 330 -3.42 11.36 4.48
C HIS A 330 -3.39 11.86 3.03
N ALA A 331 -2.83 13.04 2.80
CA ALA A 331 -2.56 13.51 1.44
C ALA A 331 -1.51 12.60 0.76
N ILE A 332 -1.83 12.11 -0.44
CA ILE A 332 -0.93 11.25 -1.25
C ILE A 332 -0.20 12.02 -2.35
N ALA A 333 -0.44 13.31 -2.44
CA ALA A 333 0.23 14.24 -3.34
C ALA A 333 0.22 15.65 -2.75
N PRO A 334 1.18 16.54 -3.12
CA PRO A 334 1.16 17.93 -2.75
C PRO A 334 -0.16 18.62 -3.18
N GLY A 335 -0.82 19.31 -2.25
CA GLY A 335 -2.12 19.95 -2.49
C GLY A 335 -3.30 19.01 -2.64
N GLY A 336 -3.15 17.76 -2.21
CA GLY A 336 -4.15 16.71 -2.31
C GLY A 336 -4.21 16.05 -3.69
N SER A 337 -4.86 14.90 -3.75
CA SER A 337 -5.12 14.16 -4.99
C SER A 337 -6.55 14.45 -5.48
N PRO A 338 -6.80 14.54 -6.79
CA PRO A 338 -8.16 14.55 -7.35
C PRO A 338 -9.00 13.35 -6.91
N SER A 339 -8.34 12.21 -6.64
CA SER A 339 -8.98 10.99 -6.14
C SER A 339 -9.22 11.02 -4.62
N GLY A 340 -8.75 12.05 -3.92
CA GLY A 340 -8.84 12.19 -2.46
C GLY A 340 -7.71 11.51 -1.68
N PRO A 341 -7.79 11.55 -0.34
CA PRO A 341 -6.80 10.96 0.56
C PRO A 341 -6.84 9.45 0.57
N TYR A 342 -5.75 8.82 1.09
CA TYR A 342 -5.63 7.37 1.16
C TYR A 342 -4.98 6.91 2.46
N ALA A 343 -5.53 5.85 3.09
CA ALA A 343 -4.97 5.23 4.28
C ALA A 343 -3.78 4.33 3.89
N THR A 344 -2.57 4.69 4.31
CA THR A 344 -1.32 4.07 3.84
C THR A 344 -0.67 3.12 4.84
N ASN A 345 -1.15 3.10 6.10
CA ASN A 345 -0.57 2.31 7.19
C ASN A 345 -1.63 1.42 7.84
N LEU A 346 -2.36 0.66 7.03
CA LEU A 346 -3.45 -0.18 7.50
C LEU A 346 -2.94 -1.32 8.37
N VAL A 347 -3.55 -1.49 9.54
CA VAL A 347 -3.29 -2.59 10.48
C VAL A 347 -4.59 -3.21 10.92
N LEU A 348 -4.84 -4.44 10.49
CA LEU A 348 -5.91 -5.29 11.01
C LEU A 348 -5.38 -6.06 12.21
N THR A 349 -6.06 -5.93 13.34
CA THR A 349 -5.72 -6.64 14.57
C THR A 349 -5.87 -8.15 14.38
N GLY A 350 -4.91 -8.92 14.89
CA GLY A 350 -4.98 -10.38 14.87
C GLY A 350 -6.02 -10.93 15.87
N GLY A 351 -6.39 -12.19 15.66
CA GLY A 351 -7.31 -12.95 16.52
C GLY A 351 -6.59 -13.95 17.40
N ALA A 352 -7.16 -15.15 17.56
CA ALA A 352 -6.68 -16.19 18.44
C ALA A 352 -6.12 -17.44 17.75
N ALA A 353 -6.49 -17.70 16.48
CA ALA A 353 -6.05 -18.91 15.79
C ALA A 353 -4.53 -18.89 15.56
N ALA A 354 -3.87 -20.00 15.79
CA ALA A 354 -2.42 -20.11 15.64
C ALA A 354 -1.97 -19.96 14.18
N ASP A 355 -2.72 -20.57 13.24
CA ASP A 355 -2.37 -20.63 11.83
C ASP A 355 -3.61 -20.85 10.93
N VAL A 356 -3.35 -21.07 9.65
CA VAL A 356 -4.41 -21.31 8.64
C VAL A 356 -5.04 -22.71 8.77
N ASP A 357 -4.34 -23.69 9.33
CA ASP A 357 -4.88 -25.04 9.55
C ASP A 357 -5.93 -25.00 10.67
N GLU A 358 -5.69 -24.24 11.74
CA GLU A 358 -6.69 -24.01 12.80
C GLU A 358 -7.92 -23.24 12.25
N LEU A 359 -7.72 -22.29 11.32
CA LEU A 359 -8.84 -21.63 10.65
C LEU A 359 -9.62 -22.59 9.76
N ALA A 360 -8.97 -23.55 9.12
CA ALA A 360 -9.62 -24.53 8.24
C ALA A 360 -10.35 -25.63 9.02
N ALA A 361 -9.88 -25.98 10.23
CA ALA A 361 -10.38 -27.12 11.03
C ALA A 361 -11.92 -27.23 11.16
N PRO A 362 -12.71 -26.14 11.33
CA PRO A 362 -14.16 -26.24 11.43
C PRO A 362 -14.89 -26.28 10.07
N ILE A 363 -14.18 -26.27 8.95
CA ILE A 363 -14.77 -26.23 7.59
C ILE A 363 -14.88 -27.66 7.04
N GLU A 364 -16.10 -28.16 6.86
CA GLU A 364 -16.35 -29.46 6.20
C GLU A 364 -15.95 -29.40 4.71
N ARG A 365 -16.38 -28.35 4.00
CA ARG A 365 -16.01 -28.10 2.61
C ARG A 365 -15.90 -26.60 2.34
N GLY A 366 -14.75 -26.15 1.85
CA GLY A 366 -14.48 -24.74 1.61
C GLY A 366 -13.24 -24.52 0.73
N ILE A 367 -12.78 -23.29 0.70
CA ILE A 367 -11.66 -22.88 -0.16
C ILE A 367 -10.59 -22.18 0.70
N TYR A 368 -9.31 -22.53 0.50
CA TYR A 368 -8.19 -21.76 1.01
C TYR A 368 -7.54 -20.98 -0.14
N VAL A 369 -7.42 -19.67 0.03
CA VAL A 369 -6.90 -18.73 -0.95
C VAL A 369 -5.67 -18.05 -0.38
N THR A 370 -4.51 -18.26 -0.99
CA THR A 370 -3.27 -17.64 -0.50
C THR A 370 -3.07 -16.21 -0.99
N ARG A 371 -3.56 -15.89 -2.18
CA ARG A 371 -3.55 -14.52 -2.72
C ARG A 371 -4.66 -14.28 -3.74
N LEU A 372 -4.99 -13.01 -3.92
CA LEU A 372 -5.87 -12.53 -4.98
C LEU A 372 -5.05 -11.80 -6.04
N TRP A 373 -5.50 -11.85 -7.27
CA TRP A 373 -4.83 -11.23 -8.40
C TRP A 373 -5.79 -10.42 -9.23
N TYR A 374 -5.31 -9.29 -9.74
CA TYR A 374 -6.05 -8.43 -10.65
C TYR A 374 -7.40 -7.99 -10.08
N LEU A 375 -7.37 -7.55 -8.81
CA LEU A 375 -8.53 -6.98 -8.15
C LEU A 375 -8.94 -5.68 -8.85
N ASN A 376 -10.20 -5.58 -9.23
CA ASN A 376 -10.78 -4.41 -9.87
C ASN A 376 -12.10 -4.02 -9.19
N VAL A 377 -12.35 -2.72 -9.12
CA VAL A 377 -13.59 -2.18 -8.54
C VAL A 377 -14.73 -2.34 -9.54
N VAL A 378 -15.81 -2.97 -9.10
CA VAL A 378 -17.08 -3.08 -9.85
C VAL A 378 -18.06 -2.00 -9.42
N HIS A 379 -18.22 -1.81 -8.09
CA HIS A 379 -19.11 -0.81 -7.53
C HIS A 379 -18.52 -0.20 -6.25
N PRO A 380 -17.98 1.05 -6.30
CA PRO A 380 -17.24 1.65 -5.18
C PRO A 380 -18.05 1.72 -3.88
N LYS A 381 -19.28 2.24 -3.94
CA LYS A 381 -20.15 2.44 -2.76
C LYS A 381 -20.55 1.12 -2.06
N GLN A 382 -20.53 0.00 -2.78
CA GLN A 382 -20.78 -1.33 -2.23
C GLN A 382 -19.50 -2.05 -1.83
N THR A 383 -18.32 -1.45 -2.02
CA THR A 383 -17.02 -2.11 -1.94
C THR A 383 -16.96 -3.40 -2.76
N LEU A 384 -17.74 -3.46 -3.86
CA LEU A 384 -17.81 -4.63 -4.72
C LEU A 384 -16.60 -4.66 -5.64
N VAL A 385 -15.84 -5.74 -5.53
CA VAL A 385 -14.64 -5.98 -6.33
C VAL A 385 -14.76 -7.30 -7.08
N THR A 386 -14.03 -7.42 -8.19
CA THR A 386 -13.83 -8.69 -8.89
C THR A 386 -12.34 -8.95 -9.04
N GLY A 387 -11.95 -10.22 -9.08
CA GLY A 387 -10.58 -10.65 -9.26
C GLY A 387 -10.51 -12.16 -9.41
N THR A 388 -9.30 -12.70 -9.42
CA THR A 388 -9.05 -14.14 -9.46
C THR A 388 -8.19 -14.56 -8.28
N THR A 389 -8.34 -15.79 -7.82
CA THR A 389 -7.33 -16.44 -6.99
C THR A 389 -6.13 -16.80 -7.86
N ARG A 390 -4.93 -16.92 -7.28
CA ARG A 390 -3.73 -17.25 -8.07
C ARG A 390 -2.60 -17.80 -7.20
N ASP A 391 -1.78 -18.68 -7.80
CA ASP A 391 -0.52 -19.18 -7.25
C ASP A 391 -0.65 -19.86 -5.87
N GLY A 392 -1.76 -20.55 -5.64
CA GLY A 392 -2.03 -21.24 -4.37
C GLY A 392 -3.50 -21.14 -3.96
N THR A 393 -4.37 -21.83 -4.69
CA THR A 393 -5.78 -22.02 -4.34
C THR A 393 -6.00 -23.49 -4.01
N PHE A 394 -6.65 -23.78 -2.88
CA PHE A 394 -6.81 -25.15 -2.39
C PHE A 394 -8.23 -25.42 -1.93
N LEU A 395 -8.67 -26.65 -2.09
CA LEU A 395 -9.91 -27.15 -1.51
C LEU A 395 -9.68 -27.54 -0.05
N ILE A 396 -10.59 -27.13 0.82
CA ILE A 396 -10.69 -27.60 2.20
C ILE A 396 -11.74 -28.70 2.23
N GLU A 397 -11.37 -29.88 2.77
CA GLU A 397 -12.25 -31.03 2.97
C GLU A 397 -12.03 -31.57 4.38
N ASP A 398 -13.09 -31.80 5.13
CA ASP A 398 -13.07 -32.38 6.49
C ASP A 398 -12.07 -31.68 7.43
N GLY A 399 -12.07 -30.33 7.42
CA GLY A 399 -11.22 -29.53 8.28
C GLY A 399 -9.76 -29.45 7.86
N ARG A 400 -9.39 -29.86 6.66
CA ARG A 400 -8.00 -29.89 6.18
C ARG A 400 -7.86 -29.26 4.81
N ILE A 401 -6.76 -28.57 4.59
CA ILE A 401 -6.34 -28.14 3.25
C ILE A 401 -5.91 -29.40 2.51
N ALA A 402 -6.78 -29.91 1.61
CA ALA A 402 -6.72 -31.28 1.13
C ALA A 402 -6.02 -31.43 -0.23
N ARG A 403 -6.28 -30.53 -1.19
CA ARG A 403 -5.73 -30.64 -2.55
C ARG A 403 -5.79 -29.32 -3.32
N PRO A 404 -5.00 -29.16 -4.39
CA PRO A 404 -5.07 -27.99 -5.25
C PRO A 404 -6.47 -27.77 -5.84
N LEU A 405 -6.83 -26.52 -6.03
CA LEU A 405 -8.03 -26.09 -6.74
C LEU A 405 -7.59 -25.25 -7.95
N HIS A 406 -8.27 -25.37 -9.06
CA HIS A 406 -8.11 -24.41 -10.15
C HIS A 406 -8.43 -23.01 -9.66
N ASP A 407 -7.69 -22.02 -10.16
CA ASP A 407 -7.99 -20.63 -9.84
C ASP A 407 -9.44 -20.30 -10.16
N VAL A 408 -10.07 -19.56 -9.28
CA VAL A 408 -11.49 -19.18 -9.38
C VAL A 408 -11.60 -17.66 -9.46
N ARG A 409 -12.65 -17.20 -10.14
CA ARG A 409 -13.01 -15.78 -10.12
C ARG A 409 -13.91 -15.49 -8.93
N LEU A 410 -13.62 -14.43 -8.22
CA LEU A 410 -14.51 -13.85 -7.23
C LEU A 410 -15.18 -12.59 -7.75
N THR A 411 -16.40 -12.32 -7.29
CA THR A 411 -17.03 -10.98 -7.36
C THR A 411 -17.81 -10.79 -6.07
N ASP A 412 -17.26 -9.98 -5.17
CA ASP A 412 -17.77 -9.88 -3.81
C ASP A 412 -17.52 -8.48 -3.19
N SER A 413 -18.31 -8.15 -2.16
CA SER A 413 -18.12 -6.93 -1.37
C SER A 413 -17.11 -7.18 -0.25
N ILE A 414 -16.10 -6.31 -0.16
CA ILE A 414 -15.06 -6.42 0.88
C ILE A 414 -15.70 -6.28 2.27
N LEU A 415 -16.58 -5.30 2.48
CA LEU A 415 -17.26 -5.12 3.77
C LEU A 415 -18.15 -6.33 4.12
N ARG A 416 -18.76 -7.00 3.13
CA ARG A 416 -19.53 -8.24 3.37
C ARG A 416 -18.61 -9.38 3.82
N ILE A 417 -17.46 -9.55 3.21
CA ILE A 417 -16.46 -10.54 3.64
C ILE A 417 -16.03 -10.27 5.08
N LEU A 418 -15.73 -9.00 5.42
CA LEU A 418 -15.35 -8.62 6.78
C LEU A 418 -16.50 -8.79 7.79
N ASP A 419 -17.75 -8.60 7.38
CA ASP A 419 -18.93 -8.83 8.24
C ASP A 419 -19.20 -10.32 8.48
N ALA A 420 -18.86 -11.16 7.50
CA ALA A 420 -18.97 -12.61 7.59
C ALA A 420 -17.73 -13.29 8.22
N THR A 421 -16.75 -12.51 8.72
CA THR A 421 -15.53 -13.04 9.33
C THR A 421 -15.82 -13.65 10.70
N GLU A 422 -15.40 -14.91 10.90
CA GLU A 422 -15.60 -15.67 12.12
C GLU A 422 -14.35 -15.73 13.01
N ALA A 423 -13.17 -15.80 12.40
CA ALA A 423 -11.91 -15.97 13.12
C ALA A 423 -10.73 -15.37 12.33
N LEU A 424 -9.67 -14.99 13.05
CA LEU A 424 -8.42 -14.47 12.50
C LEU A 424 -7.23 -15.16 13.18
N THR A 425 -6.09 -15.25 12.48
CA THR A 425 -4.84 -15.71 13.10
C THR A 425 -4.26 -14.67 14.04
N ALA A 426 -3.52 -15.13 15.04
CA ALA A 426 -2.94 -14.28 16.10
C ALA A 426 -1.79 -13.39 15.59
N ALA A 427 -1.06 -13.81 14.55
CA ALA A 427 0.14 -13.14 14.06
C ALA A 427 -0.11 -12.47 12.70
N PRO A 428 -0.51 -11.18 12.65
CA PRO A 428 -0.58 -10.45 11.39
C PRO A 428 0.82 -10.14 10.85
N ARG A 429 0.94 -10.04 9.52
CA ARG A 429 2.18 -9.71 8.83
C ARG A 429 1.99 -8.60 7.81
N LEU A 430 3.06 -7.87 7.54
CA LEU A 430 3.07 -6.87 6.47
C LEU A 430 2.96 -7.55 5.11
N THR A 431 1.99 -7.11 4.36
CA THR A 431 1.76 -7.50 2.97
C THR A 431 1.82 -6.27 2.08
N SER A 432 2.31 -6.43 0.88
CA SER A 432 2.34 -5.39 -0.14
C SER A 432 2.41 -6.07 -1.50
N GLU A 433 1.80 -5.45 -2.49
CA GLU A 433 2.01 -5.82 -3.89
C GLU A 433 3.04 -4.89 -4.56
N ALA A 434 4.05 -4.46 -3.80
CA ALA A 434 5.06 -3.48 -4.19
C ALA A 434 5.79 -3.84 -5.48
N GLU A 435 5.13 -3.62 -6.60
CA GLU A 435 5.79 -3.47 -7.88
C GLU A 435 5.88 -1.96 -8.13
N TYR A 436 7.02 -1.38 -7.76
CA TYR A 436 7.25 0.06 -7.92
C TYR A 436 7.40 0.41 -9.40
N TYR A 437 6.29 0.80 -10.03
CA TYR A 437 6.29 1.39 -11.35
C TYR A 437 6.26 2.92 -11.24
N GLY A 438 7.32 3.57 -11.73
CA GLY A 438 7.48 5.02 -11.62
C GLY A 438 8.01 5.41 -10.24
N ARG A 439 7.26 6.16 -9.46
CA ARG A 439 7.64 6.64 -8.13
C ARG A 439 7.68 5.53 -7.09
N ARG A 440 8.75 5.44 -6.30
CA ARG A 440 8.81 4.57 -5.13
C ARG A 440 7.99 5.16 -3.99
N PHE A 441 6.93 4.47 -3.65
CA PHE A 441 6.09 4.85 -2.52
C PHE A 441 5.71 3.59 -1.74
N ALA A 442 6.52 3.32 -0.68
CA ALA A 442 6.29 2.16 0.17
C ALA A 442 5.01 2.35 0.97
N PHE A 443 4.03 1.50 0.75
CA PHE A 443 2.83 1.35 1.56
C PHE A 443 2.42 -0.12 1.59
N GLY A 444 1.70 -0.51 2.62
CA GLY A 444 1.28 -1.89 2.76
C GLY A 444 0.33 -2.07 3.93
N THR A 445 -0.22 -3.25 4.03
CA THR A 445 -1.22 -3.62 5.02
C THR A 445 -0.68 -4.69 5.93
N VAL A 446 -0.77 -4.48 7.23
CA VAL A 446 -0.52 -5.53 8.23
C VAL A 446 -1.82 -6.30 8.42
N ALA A 447 -1.83 -7.56 7.98
CA ALA A 447 -3.03 -8.39 7.98
C ALA A 447 -2.75 -9.79 8.55
N PRO A 448 -3.68 -10.33 9.37
CA PRO A 448 -3.74 -11.76 9.69
C PRO A 448 -4.42 -12.52 8.55
N ALA A 449 -4.33 -13.85 8.55
CA ALA A 449 -5.27 -14.67 7.80
C ALA A 449 -6.64 -14.64 8.48
N LEU A 450 -7.73 -14.87 7.72
CA LEU A 450 -9.08 -14.90 8.24
C LEU A 450 -9.90 -16.09 7.70
N ARG A 451 -10.91 -16.52 8.49
CA ARG A 451 -11.97 -17.39 8.04
C ARG A 451 -13.27 -16.59 7.93
N ALA A 452 -13.96 -16.73 6.81
CA ALA A 452 -15.26 -16.10 6.57
C ALA A 452 -16.24 -17.06 5.88
N GLN A 453 -17.53 -16.78 6.03
CA GLN A 453 -18.60 -17.50 5.37
C GLN A 453 -19.05 -16.83 4.07
N GLY A 454 -19.61 -17.62 3.16
CA GLY A 454 -20.34 -17.10 2.00
C GLY A 454 -19.46 -16.37 0.96
N PHE A 455 -18.17 -16.69 0.84
CA PHE A 455 -17.30 -16.13 -0.20
C PHE A 455 -17.82 -16.49 -1.60
N ARG A 456 -17.98 -15.49 -2.46
CA ARG A 456 -18.64 -15.63 -3.75
C ARG A 456 -17.69 -15.96 -4.88
N VAL A 457 -17.75 -17.20 -5.34
CA VAL A 457 -17.10 -17.67 -6.56
C VAL A 457 -18.06 -17.46 -7.73
N THR A 458 -17.59 -16.78 -8.78
CA THR A 458 -18.39 -16.40 -9.96
C THR A 458 -17.91 -17.03 -11.27
N GLY A 459 -16.77 -17.73 -11.25
CA GLY A 459 -16.23 -18.42 -12.41
C GLY A 459 -14.90 -19.11 -12.13
#